data_b7dbbd0f5f7b332c3d59c431c6ca49a6
#
_entry.id   b7dbbd0f5f7b332c3d59c431c6ca49a6
#
_cell.length_a   1.000
_cell.length_b   1.000
_cell.length_c   1.000
_cell.angle_alpha   90.00
_cell.angle_beta   90.00
_cell.angle_gamma   90.00
#
_symmetry.space_group_name_H-M   'P 1'
#
loop_
_entity.id
_entity.type
_entity.pdbx_description
1 polymer ?
#
loop_
_entity_poly.entity_id
_entity_poly.type
_entity_poly.pdbx_seq_one_letter_code
_entity_poly.pdbx_strand_id
1 'polypeptide(L)'
;MIKLVSIIIPVFNEVDAIEKLVANIQNLRNLGLNFEYEIIIVDDGSTDGTGTTLKEIKLTNQNLHVVSLARNYGQSTALQAGFDHSTGDVLITMDGDLQNDPADIPKIIDVLKNNHEIDLVAGWRKDRQDSILNRKLPSMFANYLISYTTGIKLRDYGCSLKGYRRELVSKFRLYGEMHRFIPAIAAEVGAKIIEVPVKHHPRITGKSKYGIDRTLRVILDLIWIQFSRRYMIRPIHAFGGIGLTMLSAGLLIFLWLFFEKILFGNEIGTRPLLTLGLLLTLLGTQLLAVGLLGELLIRIYHEPSGRKQYQIKLKK
;
A
#
# COMPACT_ATOMS: atom_id res chain seq x y z
N MET A 1 -7.97 2.80 -26.75
CA MET A 1 -6.64 3.06 -27.38
C MET A 1 -5.89 3.95 -26.42
N ILE A 2 -4.65 3.61 -26.03
CA ILE A 2 -3.82 4.42 -25.11
C ILE A 2 -3.30 5.60 -25.93
N LYS A 3 -3.67 6.82 -25.56
CA LYS A 3 -3.24 8.05 -26.22
C LYS A 3 -2.15 8.76 -25.42
N LEU A 4 -2.35 8.88 -24.11
CA LEU A 4 -1.45 9.58 -23.21
C LEU A 4 -1.03 8.68 -22.04
N VAL A 5 0.26 8.72 -21.70
CA VAL A 5 0.85 7.99 -20.58
C VAL A 5 1.40 9.00 -19.56
N SER A 6 1.02 8.86 -18.28
CA SER A 6 1.60 9.68 -17.20
C SER A 6 2.69 8.89 -16.49
N ILE A 7 3.92 9.38 -16.52
CA ILE A 7 5.08 8.81 -15.81
C ILE A 7 5.23 9.56 -14.49
N ILE A 8 4.97 8.88 -13.39
CA ILE A 8 4.89 9.45 -12.04
C ILE A 8 6.11 9.04 -11.23
N ILE A 9 6.82 10.02 -10.69
CA ILE A 9 8.11 9.84 -10.03
C ILE A 9 8.14 10.62 -8.72
N PRO A 10 7.97 9.96 -7.58
CA PRO A 10 8.21 10.58 -6.29
C PRO A 10 9.71 10.76 -6.07
N VAL A 11 10.12 11.93 -5.60
CA VAL A 11 11.51 12.26 -5.28
C VAL A 11 11.62 12.93 -3.91
N PHE A 12 12.70 12.64 -3.19
CA PHE A 12 13.03 13.29 -1.93
C PHE A 12 14.53 13.32 -1.73
N ASN A 13 15.14 14.50 -1.81
CA ASN A 13 16.58 14.72 -1.71
C ASN A 13 17.35 13.86 -2.73
N GLU A 14 17.12 14.14 -4.01
CA GLU A 14 17.72 13.42 -5.15
C GLU A 14 18.32 14.41 -6.17
N VAL A 15 18.89 15.53 -5.68
CA VAL A 15 19.43 16.61 -6.54
C VAL A 15 20.45 16.09 -7.57
N ASP A 16 21.31 15.15 -7.18
CA ASP A 16 22.37 14.61 -8.06
C ASP A 16 21.83 13.66 -9.15
N ALA A 17 20.61 13.14 -8.99
CA ALA A 17 20.02 12.16 -9.90
C ALA A 17 19.00 12.77 -10.87
N ILE A 18 18.40 13.91 -10.52
CA ILE A 18 17.19 14.40 -11.17
C ILE A 18 17.38 14.80 -12.63
N GLU A 19 18.47 15.48 -12.97
CA GLU A 19 18.75 15.87 -14.35
C GLU A 19 18.93 14.65 -15.26
N LYS A 20 19.72 13.68 -14.82
CA LYS A 20 19.95 12.44 -15.54
C LYS A 20 18.68 11.60 -15.68
N LEU A 21 17.84 11.61 -14.65
CA LEU A 21 16.56 10.92 -14.66
C LEU A 21 15.65 11.48 -15.75
N VAL A 22 15.47 12.80 -15.79
CA VAL A 22 14.64 13.46 -16.80
C VAL A 22 15.19 13.24 -18.20
N ALA A 23 16.51 13.36 -18.40
CA ALA A 23 17.15 13.09 -19.68
C ALA A 23 16.93 11.64 -20.15
N ASN A 24 17.06 10.65 -19.25
CA ASN A 24 16.82 9.25 -19.57
C ASN A 24 15.36 8.99 -20.00
N ILE A 25 14.39 9.66 -19.35
CA ILE A 25 12.98 9.53 -19.74
C ILE A 25 12.71 10.21 -21.07
N GLN A 26 13.31 11.36 -21.32
CA GLN A 26 13.17 12.05 -22.61
C GLN A 26 13.71 11.23 -23.78
N ASN A 27 14.76 10.43 -23.55
CA ASN A 27 15.29 9.52 -24.56
C ASN A 27 14.27 8.45 -25.01
N LEU A 28 13.15 8.25 -24.27
CA LEU A 28 12.05 7.40 -24.72
C LEU A 28 11.47 7.89 -26.08
N ARG A 29 11.49 9.19 -26.35
CA ARG A 29 11.04 9.72 -27.66
C ARG A 29 11.79 9.10 -28.83
N ASN A 30 13.08 8.80 -28.63
CA ASN A 30 13.94 8.21 -29.66
C ASN A 30 13.61 6.73 -29.92
N LEU A 31 12.80 6.09 -29.10
CA LEU A 31 12.37 4.69 -29.24
C LEU A 31 11.15 4.50 -30.13
N GLY A 32 10.70 5.54 -30.84
CA GLY A 32 9.58 5.45 -31.81
C GLY A 32 8.24 5.11 -31.14
N LEU A 33 7.95 5.71 -29.99
CA LEU A 33 6.72 5.45 -29.24
C LEU A 33 5.49 5.93 -30.01
N ASN A 34 4.46 5.09 -30.06
CA ASN A 34 3.17 5.39 -30.66
C ASN A 34 2.15 6.01 -29.67
N PHE A 35 2.65 6.74 -28.65
CA PHE A 35 1.82 7.41 -27.65
C PHE A 35 2.52 8.68 -27.14
N GLU A 36 1.72 9.63 -26.70
CA GLU A 36 2.20 10.81 -26.01
C GLU A 36 2.46 10.50 -24.54
N TYR A 37 3.36 11.24 -23.90
CA TYR A 37 3.59 11.09 -22.46
C TYR A 37 3.81 12.43 -21.75
N GLU A 38 3.37 12.49 -20.52
CA GLU A 38 3.68 13.52 -19.54
C GLU A 38 4.55 12.93 -18.41
N ILE A 39 5.44 13.73 -17.86
CA ILE A 39 6.28 13.37 -16.72
C ILE A 39 5.78 14.17 -15.53
N ILE A 40 5.39 13.48 -14.45
CA ILE A 40 4.93 14.10 -13.22
C ILE A 40 5.93 13.77 -12.13
N ILE A 41 6.77 14.73 -11.77
CA ILE A 41 7.70 14.59 -10.66
C ILE A 41 7.09 15.22 -9.43
N VAL A 42 6.96 14.40 -8.38
CA VAL A 42 6.44 14.85 -7.09
C VAL A 42 7.60 15.00 -6.12
N ASP A 43 7.95 16.23 -5.82
CA ASP A 43 8.95 16.57 -4.81
C ASP A 43 8.31 16.50 -3.42
N ASP A 44 8.68 15.50 -2.64
CA ASP A 44 8.16 15.23 -1.30
C ASP A 44 8.83 16.11 -0.23
N GLY A 45 8.93 17.42 -0.49
CA GLY A 45 9.48 18.40 0.43
C GLY A 45 11.00 18.30 0.59
N SER A 46 11.74 18.18 -0.52
CA SER A 46 13.20 18.13 -0.51
C SER A 46 13.84 19.39 0.06
N THR A 47 15.02 19.22 0.69
CA THR A 47 15.81 20.30 1.35
C THR A 47 17.21 20.47 0.75
N ASP A 48 17.59 19.65 -0.23
CA ASP A 48 18.93 19.57 -0.82
C ASP A 48 19.09 20.38 -2.12
N GLY A 49 18.06 21.10 -2.55
CA GLY A 49 18.08 21.82 -3.85
C GLY A 49 17.32 21.11 -4.98
N THR A 50 16.86 19.87 -4.79
CA THR A 50 16.06 19.11 -5.79
C THR A 50 14.91 19.95 -6.37
N GLY A 51 14.16 20.63 -5.52
CA GLY A 51 13.03 21.47 -5.94
C GLY A 51 13.43 22.66 -6.83
N THR A 52 14.62 23.24 -6.61
CA THR A 52 15.16 24.33 -7.44
C THR A 52 15.55 23.81 -8.81
N THR A 53 16.31 22.72 -8.86
CA THR A 53 16.73 22.05 -10.10
C THR A 53 15.51 21.62 -10.92
N LEU A 54 14.46 21.11 -10.29
CA LEU A 54 13.21 20.73 -10.99
C LEU A 54 12.51 21.92 -11.63
N LYS A 55 12.52 23.10 -10.99
CA LYS A 55 11.94 24.33 -11.56
C LYS A 55 12.72 24.77 -12.80
N GLU A 56 14.04 24.69 -12.77
CA GLU A 56 14.91 25.03 -13.91
C GLU A 56 14.69 24.07 -15.09
N ILE A 57 14.69 22.76 -14.84
CA ILE A 57 14.43 21.75 -15.86
C ILE A 57 13.04 21.93 -16.48
N LYS A 58 12.03 22.30 -15.70
CA LYS A 58 10.68 22.53 -16.18
C LYS A 58 10.60 23.65 -17.22
N LEU A 59 11.42 24.69 -17.12
CA LEU A 59 11.42 25.81 -18.08
C LEU A 59 11.73 25.36 -19.52
N THR A 60 12.52 24.31 -19.67
CA THR A 60 12.92 23.76 -20.97
C THR A 60 12.09 22.55 -21.42
N ASN A 61 11.18 22.07 -20.56
CA ASN A 61 10.46 20.81 -20.78
C ASN A 61 8.94 20.98 -20.62
N GLN A 62 8.23 21.16 -21.71
CA GLN A 62 6.77 21.40 -21.71
C GLN A 62 5.94 20.24 -21.18
N ASN A 63 6.41 19.01 -21.34
CA ASN A 63 5.72 17.79 -20.85
C ASN A 63 6.12 17.38 -19.41
N LEU A 64 6.91 18.22 -18.72
CA LEU A 64 7.28 18.02 -17.32
C LEU A 64 6.37 18.83 -16.40
N HIS A 65 5.68 18.14 -15.53
CA HIS A 65 4.88 18.71 -14.45
C HIS A 65 5.56 18.44 -13.10
N VAL A 66 5.76 19.49 -12.31
CA VAL A 66 6.36 19.40 -10.98
C VAL A 66 5.29 19.70 -9.95
N VAL A 67 5.08 18.78 -9.03
CA VAL A 67 4.21 18.91 -7.87
C VAL A 67 5.09 18.95 -6.63
N SER A 68 5.12 20.08 -5.93
CA SER A 68 5.93 20.24 -4.71
C SER A 68 5.04 20.14 -3.47
N LEU A 69 5.34 19.21 -2.59
CA LEU A 69 4.65 19.04 -1.32
C LEU A 69 5.24 19.99 -0.27
N ALA A 70 4.43 20.45 0.67
CA ALA A 70 4.83 21.43 1.68
C ALA A 70 5.89 20.90 2.67
N ARG A 71 5.99 19.59 2.84
CA ARG A 71 6.98 18.87 3.68
C ARG A 71 7.08 17.43 3.21
N ASN A 72 7.98 16.65 3.79
CA ASN A 72 8.01 15.20 3.58
C ASN A 72 6.78 14.53 4.20
N TYR A 73 5.94 13.93 3.36
CA TYR A 73 4.76 13.13 3.73
C TYR A 73 4.96 11.64 3.49
N GLY A 74 6.06 11.24 2.84
CA GLY A 74 6.39 9.86 2.50
C GLY A 74 5.93 9.42 1.11
N GLN A 75 6.57 8.37 0.63
CA GLN A 75 6.47 7.90 -0.76
C GLN A 75 5.04 7.58 -1.21
N SER A 76 4.21 7.00 -0.34
CA SER A 76 2.80 6.70 -0.67
C SER A 76 1.99 7.96 -0.95
N THR A 77 2.17 9.00 -0.14
CA THR A 77 1.47 10.29 -0.31
C THR A 77 1.97 11.00 -1.56
N ALA A 78 3.29 10.98 -1.82
CA ALA A 78 3.84 11.55 -3.04
C ALA A 78 3.33 10.83 -4.29
N LEU A 79 3.24 9.49 -4.28
CA LEU A 79 2.62 8.74 -5.38
C LEU A 79 1.14 9.09 -5.54
N GLN A 80 0.39 9.21 -4.44
CA GLN A 80 -1.02 9.61 -4.50
C GLN A 80 -1.18 11.01 -5.12
N ALA A 81 -0.34 11.97 -4.73
CA ALA A 81 -0.34 13.29 -5.36
C ALA A 81 -0.05 13.21 -6.87
N GLY A 82 0.90 12.36 -7.28
CA GLY A 82 1.17 12.09 -8.68
C GLY A 82 -0.03 11.49 -9.42
N PHE A 83 -0.74 10.54 -8.82
CA PHE A 83 -1.97 9.99 -9.37
C PHE A 83 -3.07 11.05 -9.54
N ASP A 84 -3.24 11.90 -8.53
CA ASP A 84 -4.28 12.94 -8.53
C ASP A 84 -4.01 14.03 -9.59
N HIS A 85 -2.75 14.30 -9.94
CA HIS A 85 -2.35 15.30 -10.93
C HIS A 85 -2.11 14.71 -12.34
N SER A 86 -2.21 13.39 -12.50
CA SER A 86 -2.00 12.74 -13.80
C SER A 86 -3.23 12.85 -14.69
N THR A 87 -3.02 12.90 -16.03
CA THR A 87 -4.09 13.00 -17.03
C THR A 87 -4.12 11.85 -18.04
N GLY A 88 -3.06 11.02 -18.11
CA GLY A 88 -2.92 9.92 -19.06
C GLY A 88 -3.90 8.75 -18.86
N ASP A 89 -4.15 7.99 -19.90
CA ASP A 89 -4.99 6.78 -19.91
C ASP A 89 -4.34 5.64 -19.10
N VAL A 90 -3.01 5.63 -19.11
CA VAL A 90 -2.15 4.69 -18.38
C VAL A 90 -1.20 5.48 -17.52
N LEU A 91 -1.02 5.03 -16.29
CA LEU A 91 -0.08 5.61 -15.33
C LEU A 91 1.08 4.64 -15.13
N ILE A 92 2.30 5.17 -15.17
CA ILE A 92 3.53 4.42 -14.87
C ILE A 92 4.16 5.03 -13.63
N THR A 93 4.48 4.22 -12.65
CA THR A 93 5.27 4.66 -11.48
C THR A 93 6.70 4.15 -11.58
N MET A 94 7.66 4.94 -11.15
CA MET A 94 9.06 4.55 -11.00
C MET A 94 9.73 5.38 -9.90
N ASP A 95 10.83 4.87 -9.33
CA ASP A 95 11.62 5.62 -8.34
C ASP A 95 12.56 6.63 -9.03
N GLY A 96 12.89 7.72 -8.30
CA GLY A 96 13.76 8.79 -8.77
C GLY A 96 15.27 8.50 -8.65
N ASP A 97 15.68 7.34 -8.12
CA ASP A 97 17.05 6.99 -7.74
C ASP A 97 17.88 6.33 -8.87
N LEU A 98 17.40 6.39 -10.11
CA LEU A 98 18.03 5.81 -11.32
C LEU A 98 18.20 4.27 -11.30
N GLN A 99 17.58 3.56 -10.37
CA GLN A 99 17.63 2.09 -10.33
C GLN A 99 16.71 1.42 -11.36
N ASN A 100 15.59 2.06 -11.71
CA ASN A 100 14.71 1.58 -12.77
C ASN A 100 15.21 2.07 -14.14
N ASP A 101 15.12 1.21 -15.15
CA ASP A 101 15.44 1.55 -16.54
C ASP A 101 14.17 2.06 -17.24
N PRO A 102 14.11 3.35 -17.65
CA PRO A 102 12.98 3.87 -18.41
C PRO A 102 12.71 3.10 -19.71
N ALA A 103 13.73 2.47 -20.31
CA ALA A 103 13.59 1.67 -21.52
C ALA A 103 12.66 0.45 -21.36
N ASP A 104 12.32 0.04 -20.13
CA ASP A 104 11.32 -1.00 -19.88
C ASP A 104 9.86 -0.47 -19.86
N ILE A 105 9.65 0.86 -19.86
CA ILE A 105 8.31 1.47 -19.88
C ILE A 105 7.49 1.04 -21.10
N PRO A 106 8.01 1.08 -22.34
CA PRO A 106 7.27 0.62 -23.52
C PRO A 106 6.75 -0.82 -23.40
N LYS A 107 7.55 -1.71 -22.83
CA LYS A 107 7.18 -3.11 -22.62
C LYS A 107 5.96 -3.25 -21.68
N ILE A 108 5.88 -2.44 -20.62
CA ILE A 108 4.73 -2.42 -19.71
C ILE A 108 3.48 -1.91 -20.44
N ILE A 109 3.66 -0.84 -21.23
CA ILE A 109 2.56 -0.25 -21.99
C ILE A 109 2.05 -1.20 -23.06
N ASP A 110 2.92 -1.90 -23.79
CA ASP A 110 2.54 -2.89 -24.78
C ASP A 110 1.70 -4.03 -24.18
N VAL A 111 2.05 -4.48 -22.99
CA VAL A 111 1.25 -5.48 -22.27
C VAL A 111 -0.15 -4.95 -21.96
N LEU A 112 -0.28 -3.71 -21.45
CA LEU A 112 -1.57 -3.10 -21.18
C LEU A 112 -2.36 -2.81 -22.46
N LYS A 113 -1.69 -2.48 -23.57
CA LYS A 113 -2.30 -2.22 -24.87
C LYS A 113 -2.88 -3.48 -25.49
N ASN A 114 -2.12 -4.57 -25.45
CA ASN A 114 -2.49 -5.83 -26.10
C ASN A 114 -3.44 -6.69 -25.27
N ASN A 115 -3.53 -6.45 -23.96
CA ASN A 115 -4.35 -7.23 -23.03
C ASN A 115 -5.32 -6.32 -22.27
N HIS A 116 -6.48 -6.07 -22.84
CA HIS A 116 -7.51 -5.24 -22.22
C HIS A 116 -8.00 -5.76 -20.86
N GLU A 117 -7.77 -7.03 -20.57
CA GLU A 117 -8.15 -7.64 -19.30
C GLU A 117 -7.19 -7.32 -18.15
N ILE A 118 -5.97 -6.90 -18.46
CA ILE A 118 -4.97 -6.59 -17.45
C ILE A 118 -5.12 -5.14 -17.01
N ASP A 119 -5.21 -4.94 -15.70
CA ASP A 119 -5.42 -3.63 -15.08
C ASP A 119 -4.13 -3.07 -14.48
N LEU A 120 -3.23 -3.98 -14.03
CA LEU A 120 -1.94 -3.65 -13.44
C LEU A 120 -0.84 -4.56 -13.97
N VAL A 121 0.26 -3.98 -14.39
CA VAL A 121 1.50 -4.66 -14.73
C VAL A 121 2.55 -4.30 -13.69
N ALA A 122 3.06 -5.28 -12.96
CA ALA A 122 4.11 -5.11 -11.98
C ALA A 122 5.48 -5.48 -12.58
N GLY A 123 6.48 -4.64 -12.42
CA GLY A 123 7.85 -4.99 -12.77
C GLY A 123 8.39 -6.06 -11.82
N TRP A 124 9.16 -7.00 -12.37
CA TRP A 124 9.91 -8.01 -11.61
C TRP A 124 11.40 -7.89 -11.91
N ARG A 125 12.19 -7.56 -10.89
CA ARG A 125 13.65 -7.41 -10.98
C ARG A 125 14.32 -8.79 -11.01
N LYS A 126 14.35 -9.44 -12.19
CA LYS A 126 14.85 -10.81 -12.35
C LYS A 126 16.33 -10.93 -11.95
N ASP A 127 17.16 -9.98 -12.38
CA ASP A 127 18.62 -10.01 -12.20
C ASP A 127 19.08 -9.04 -11.08
N ARG A 128 18.42 -9.12 -9.93
CA ARG A 128 18.74 -8.28 -8.79
C ARG A 128 20.13 -8.55 -8.24
N GLN A 129 21.03 -7.55 -8.30
CA GLN A 129 22.44 -7.65 -7.86
C GLN A 129 22.64 -7.32 -6.37
N ASP A 130 21.59 -7.40 -5.55
CA ASP A 130 21.69 -7.15 -4.10
C ASP A 130 22.34 -8.32 -3.35
N SER A 131 23.02 -8.01 -2.23
CA SER A 131 23.60 -9.02 -1.35
C SER A 131 22.55 -10.01 -0.84
N ILE A 132 22.86 -11.32 -0.92
CA ILE A 132 21.91 -12.40 -0.64
C ILE A 132 21.42 -12.38 0.81
N LEU A 133 22.33 -12.19 1.77
CA LEU A 133 22.02 -12.26 3.21
C LEU A 133 21.24 -11.04 3.74
N ASN A 134 21.63 -9.83 3.31
CA ASN A 134 21.10 -8.62 3.96
C ASN A 134 19.84 -8.06 3.30
N ARG A 135 19.52 -8.45 2.05
CA ARG A 135 18.39 -7.88 1.31
C ARG A 135 17.51 -8.91 0.62
N LYS A 136 18.05 -10.01 0.07
CA LYS A 136 17.23 -11.01 -0.65
C LYS A 136 16.38 -11.84 0.31
N LEU A 137 16.94 -12.36 1.40
CA LEU A 137 16.19 -13.18 2.38
C LEU A 137 15.05 -12.42 3.07
N PRO A 138 15.25 -11.21 3.64
CA PRO A 138 14.16 -10.43 4.21
C PRO A 138 13.08 -10.07 3.18
N SER A 139 13.48 -9.76 1.93
CA SER A 139 12.56 -9.46 0.85
C SER A 139 11.73 -10.69 0.42
N MET A 140 12.34 -11.88 0.34
CA MET A 140 11.64 -13.12 0.03
C MET A 140 10.63 -13.48 1.11
N PHE A 141 11.01 -13.35 2.38
CA PHE A 141 10.11 -13.58 3.51
C PHE A 141 8.94 -12.58 3.50
N ALA A 142 9.21 -11.29 3.27
CA ALA A 142 8.17 -10.29 3.15
C ALA A 142 7.22 -10.58 1.98
N ASN A 143 7.76 -10.92 0.79
CA ASN A 143 6.96 -11.29 -0.37
C ASN A 143 6.09 -12.54 -0.10
N TYR A 144 6.65 -13.55 0.57
CA TYR A 144 5.90 -14.74 0.97
C TYR A 144 4.75 -14.38 1.93
N LEU A 145 5.04 -13.58 2.96
CA LEU A 145 4.04 -13.15 3.92
C LEU A 145 2.94 -12.33 3.26
N ILE A 146 3.31 -11.39 2.38
CA ILE A 146 2.35 -10.60 1.60
C ILE A 146 1.51 -11.52 0.70
N SER A 147 2.13 -12.45 -0.02
CA SER A 147 1.42 -13.38 -0.90
C SER A 147 0.46 -14.28 -0.12
N TYR A 148 0.87 -14.76 1.06
CA TYR A 148 0.03 -15.58 1.93
C TYR A 148 -1.17 -14.81 2.47
N THR A 149 -0.95 -13.59 2.94
CA THR A 149 -2.01 -12.76 3.53
C THR A 149 -2.96 -12.18 2.48
N THR A 150 -2.44 -11.82 1.30
CA THR A 150 -3.22 -11.18 0.23
C THR A 150 -3.79 -12.17 -0.78
N GLY A 151 -3.30 -13.41 -0.81
CA GLY A 151 -3.68 -14.42 -1.80
C GLY A 151 -3.13 -14.16 -3.20
N ILE A 152 -2.32 -13.13 -3.40
CA ILE A 152 -1.74 -12.75 -4.69
C ILE A 152 -0.30 -13.24 -4.73
N LYS A 153 0.04 -13.98 -5.76
CA LYS A 153 1.38 -14.53 -5.93
C LYS A 153 2.19 -13.64 -6.88
N LEU A 154 3.02 -12.77 -6.33
CA LEU A 154 4.00 -11.99 -7.07
C LEU A 154 5.42 -12.33 -6.59
N ARG A 155 6.36 -12.30 -7.53
CA ARG A 155 7.77 -12.52 -7.25
C ARG A 155 8.45 -11.31 -6.62
N ASP A 156 7.98 -10.10 -6.99
CA ASP A 156 8.57 -8.83 -6.53
C ASP A 156 7.51 -7.75 -6.26
N TYR A 157 7.02 -7.69 -5.03
CA TYR A 157 6.14 -6.60 -4.60
C TYR A 157 6.85 -5.25 -4.51
N GLY A 158 8.15 -5.27 -4.26
CA GLY A 158 8.96 -4.09 -3.97
C GLY A 158 9.43 -3.32 -5.20
N CYS A 159 9.18 -3.79 -6.42
CA CYS A 159 9.52 -3.05 -7.62
C CYS A 159 8.62 -1.83 -7.76
N SER A 160 9.20 -0.64 -7.91
CA SER A 160 8.47 0.61 -8.09
C SER A 160 7.98 0.81 -9.52
N LEU A 161 8.66 0.19 -10.50
CA LEU A 161 8.24 0.26 -11.89
C LEU A 161 6.99 -0.58 -12.11
N LYS A 162 5.84 0.09 -12.20
CA LYS A 162 4.52 -0.52 -12.40
C LYS A 162 3.70 0.30 -13.38
N GLY A 163 2.82 -0.38 -14.12
CA GLY A 163 1.87 0.27 -15.00
C GLY A 163 0.42 0.00 -14.58
N TYR A 164 -0.41 1.01 -14.63
CA TYR A 164 -1.80 0.98 -14.16
C TYR A 164 -2.72 1.55 -15.22
N ARG A 165 -3.92 0.98 -15.36
CA ARG A 165 -5.02 1.70 -16.02
C ARG A 165 -5.53 2.80 -15.10
N ARG A 166 -5.87 3.96 -15.66
CA ARG A 166 -6.45 5.09 -14.90
C ARG A 166 -7.66 4.68 -14.05
N GLU A 167 -8.56 3.89 -14.65
CA GLU A 167 -9.76 3.41 -13.97
C GLU A 167 -9.47 2.58 -12.71
N LEU A 168 -8.34 1.88 -12.67
CA LEU A 168 -7.91 1.15 -11.48
C LEU A 168 -7.50 2.11 -10.38
N VAL A 169 -6.65 3.10 -10.70
CA VAL A 169 -6.09 4.01 -9.71
C VAL A 169 -7.15 4.87 -9.04
N SER A 170 -8.23 5.20 -9.75
CA SER A 170 -9.37 5.95 -9.18
C SER A 170 -10.15 5.19 -8.09
N LYS A 171 -9.94 3.88 -7.95
CA LYS A 171 -10.69 3.01 -7.02
C LYS A 171 -10.05 2.85 -5.64
N PHE A 172 -8.83 3.29 -5.46
CA PHE A 172 -8.13 3.20 -4.18
C PHE A 172 -7.38 4.50 -3.85
N ARG A 173 -6.96 4.62 -2.60
CA ARG A 173 -6.11 5.70 -2.11
C ARG A 173 -4.94 5.11 -1.34
N LEU A 174 -3.78 5.78 -1.43
CA LEU A 174 -2.56 5.35 -0.77
C LEU A 174 -2.32 6.15 0.51
N TYR A 175 -2.07 5.43 1.60
CA TYR A 175 -1.73 5.98 2.92
C TYR A 175 -0.50 5.26 3.48
N GLY A 176 0.23 5.86 4.41
CA GLY A 176 1.35 5.23 5.11
C GLY A 176 2.36 4.59 4.15
N GLU A 177 2.69 3.33 4.34
CA GLU A 177 3.63 2.57 3.49
C GLU A 177 2.92 1.73 2.40
N MET A 178 1.68 2.07 2.05
CA MET A 178 0.84 1.28 1.12
C MET A 178 1.39 1.17 -0.31
N HIS A 179 2.33 2.02 -0.71
CA HIS A 179 2.95 1.96 -2.05
C HIS A 179 3.52 0.58 -2.40
N ARG A 180 3.92 -0.24 -1.40
CA ARG A 180 4.42 -1.60 -1.60
C ARG A 180 3.31 -2.60 -1.84
N PHE A 181 2.15 -2.33 -1.28
CA PHE A 181 1.01 -3.23 -1.29
C PHE A 181 0.01 -2.88 -2.40
N ILE A 182 0.35 -1.94 -3.30
CA ILE A 182 -0.54 -1.55 -4.40
C ILE A 182 -1.09 -2.76 -5.16
N PRO A 183 -0.31 -3.82 -5.51
CA PRO A 183 -0.89 -4.99 -6.16
C PRO A 183 -1.94 -5.69 -5.30
N ALA A 184 -1.73 -5.76 -3.98
CA ALA A 184 -2.70 -6.35 -3.06
C ALA A 184 -4.00 -5.52 -3.00
N ILE A 185 -3.86 -4.20 -2.86
CA ILE A 185 -4.97 -3.25 -2.85
C ILE A 185 -5.73 -3.28 -4.18
N ALA A 186 -5.01 -3.34 -5.31
CA ALA A 186 -5.58 -3.44 -6.63
C ALA A 186 -6.43 -4.70 -6.81
N ALA A 187 -5.97 -5.83 -6.27
CA ALA A 187 -6.73 -7.07 -6.34
C ALA A 187 -7.99 -7.06 -5.47
N GLU A 188 -8.02 -6.32 -4.37
CA GLU A 188 -9.24 -6.12 -3.57
C GLU A 188 -10.37 -5.47 -4.38
N VAL A 189 -10.01 -4.60 -5.30
CA VAL A 189 -10.96 -3.96 -6.22
C VAL A 189 -11.20 -4.78 -7.51
N GLY A 190 -10.71 -6.02 -7.54
CA GLY A 190 -10.93 -6.97 -8.63
C GLY A 190 -10.00 -6.81 -9.83
N ALA A 191 -8.85 -6.13 -9.68
CA ALA A 191 -7.89 -5.94 -10.76
C ALA A 191 -7.19 -7.25 -11.15
N LYS A 192 -6.97 -7.46 -12.45
CA LYS A 192 -6.11 -8.50 -12.98
C LYS A 192 -4.68 -7.99 -13.06
N ILE A 193 -3.75 -8.75 -12.47
CA ILE A 193 -2.35 -8.35 -12.29
C ILE A 193 -1.44 -9.36 -12.96
N ILE A 194 -0.43 -8.87 -13.68
CA ILE A 194 0.65 -9.71 -14.20
C ILE A 194 2.01 -9.10 -13.88
N GLU A 195 3.05 -9.92 -13.94
CA GLU A 195 4.45 -9.49 -13.78
C GLU A 195 5.19 -9.52 -15.12
N VAL A 196 6.08 -8.52 -15.28
CA VAL A 196 6.97 -8.41 -16.44
C VAL A 196 8.41 -8.26 -15.93
N PRO A 197 9.37 -9.02 -16.44
CA PRO A 197 10.76 -8.86 -16.06
C PRO A 197 11.29 -7.50 -16.55
N VAL A 198 11.91 -6.75 -15.62
CA VAL A 198 12.49 -5.43 -15.84
C VAL A 198 13.94 -5.39 -15.40
N LYS A 199 14.72 -4.50 -16.03
CA LYS A 199 16.09 -4.27 -15.65
C LYS A 199 16.17 -3.47 -14.33
N HIS A 200 17.22 -3.73 -13.57
CA HIS A 200 17.48 -3.01 -12.34
C HIS A 200 18.97 -2.68 -12.22
N HIS A 201 19.27 -1.38 -12.17
CA HIS A 201 20.63 -0.90 -12.07
C HIS A 201 21.07 -0.75 -10.62
N PRO A 202 22.36 -0.91 -10.31
CA PRO A 202 22.88 -0.59 -8.99
C PRO A 202 22.68 0.91 -8.70
N ARG A 203 22.43 1.26 -7.44
CA ARG A 203 22.30 2.66 -7.02
C ARG A 203 23.61 3.39 -7.24
N ILE A 204 23.56 4.53 -7.94
CA ILE A 204 24.74 5.33 -8.29
C ILE A 204 25.04 6.35 -7.18
N THR A 205 24.00 6.92 -6.53
CA THR A 205 24.12 8.00 -5.54
C THR A 205 23.27 7.68 -4.29
N GLY A 206 23.67 8.22 -3.13
CA GLY A 206 22.93 8.18 -1.87
C GLY A 206 23.15 6.92 -1.01
N LYS A 207 22.92 7.06 0.31
CA LYS A 207 22.94 5.94 1.27
C LYS A 207 21.58 5.28 1.35
N SER A 208 21.55 3.95 1.54
CA SER A 208 20.30 3.22 1.79
C SER A 208 19.62 3.76 3.07
N LYS A 209 18.46 4.35 2.92
CA LYS A 209 17.66 4.91 4.04
C LYS A 209 16.91 3.82 4.85
N TYR A 210 17.36 2.55 4.80
CA TYR A 210 16.59 1.40 5.30
C TYR A 210 17.19 0.83 6.59
N GLY A 211 16.47 0.95 7.70
CA GLY A 211 16.77 0.38 9.02
C GLY A 211 15.77 -0.72 9.46
N ILE A 212 16.03 -1.33 10.62
CA ILE A 212 15.19 -2.37 11.27
C ILE A 212 13.76 -1.85 11.57
N ASP A 213 13.61 -0.57 11.90
CA ASP A 213 12.31 0.10 12.10
C ASP A 213 11.31 -0.10 10.97
N ARG A 214 11.81 -0.33 9.76
CA ARG A 214 10.96 -0.57 8.60
C ARG A 214 10.28 -1.93 8.66
N THR A 215 10.94 -2.94 9.19
CA THR A 215 10.37 -4.30 9.28
C THR A 215 9.14 -4.29 10.19
N LEU A 216 9.23 -3.59 11.32
CA LEU A 216 8.08 -3.45 12.23
C LEU A 216 6.92 -2.71 11.56
N ARG A 217 7.19 -1.61 10.85
CA ARG A 217 6.17 -0.88 10.10
C ARG A 217 5.50 -1.75 9.03
N VAL A 218 6.28 -2.51 8.26
CA VAL A 218 5.74 -3.44 7.26
C VAL A 218 4.84 -4.51 7.89
N ILE A 219 5.23 -5.05 9.06
CA ILE A 219 4.40 -6.03 9.79
C ILE A 219 3.08 -5.40 10.24
N LEU A 220 3.13 -4.19 10.80
CA LEU A 220 1.90 -3.47 11.21
C LEU A 220 1.00 -3.17 10.02
N ASP A 221 1.57 -2.75 8.88
CA ASP A 221 0.82 -2.52 7.64
C ASP A 221 0.18 -3.81 7.11
N LEU A 222 0.88 -4.95 7.20
CA LEU A 222 0.32 -6.24 6.81
C LEU A 222 -0.84 -6.66 7.73
N ILE A 223 -0.70 -6.46 9.04
CA ILE A 223 -1.78 -6.70 10.00
C ILE A 223 -2.98 -5.81 9.64
N TRP A 224 -2.73 -4.54 9.34
CA TRP A 224 -3.79 -3.61 8.91
C TRP A 224 -4.46 -4.07 7.62
N ILE A 225 -3.72 -4.45 6.59
CA ILE A 225 -4.28 -4.92 5.32
C ILE A 225 -5.11 -6.18 5.53
N GLN A 226 -4.60 -7.15 6.31
CA GLN A 226 -5.33 -8.38 6.61
C GLN A 226 -6.61 -8.11 7.39
N PHE A 227 -6.55 -7.22 8.38
CA PHE A 227 -7.70 -6.80 9.17
C PHE A 227 -8.74 -6.09 8.28
N SER A 228 -8.28 -5.14 7.46
CA SER A 228 -9.10 -4.37 6.54
C SER A 228 -9.87 -5.27 5.57
N ARG A 229 -9.18 -6.21 4.93
CA ARG A 229 -9.80 -7.16 3.98
C ARG A 229 -10.89 -8.01 4.60
N ARG A 230 -10.68 -8.48 5.81
CA ARG A 230 -11.57 -9.47 6.44
C ARG A 230 -12.70 -8.83 7.25
N TYR A 231 -12.43 -7.71 7.89
CA TYR A 231 -13.29 -7.17 8.93
C TYR A 231 -13.77 -5.73 8.70
N MET A 232 -13.24 -5.01 7.69
CA MET A 232 -13.62 -3.62 7.44
C MET A 232 -15.09 -3.47 7.02
N ILE A 233 -15.72 -4.52 6.49
CA ILE A 233 -17.16 -4.51 6.15
C ILE A 233 -18.02 -4.81 7.39
N ARG A 234 -17.51 -5.65 8.30
CA ARG A 234 -18.24 -6.11 9.50
C ARG A 234 -17.32 -6.26 10.70
N PRO A 235 -16.91 -5.17 11.37
CA PRO A 235 -15.98 -5.21 12.51
C PRO A 235 -16.49 -6.01 13.69
N ILE A 236 -17.79 -6.06 13.87
CA ILE A 236 -18.40 -6.84 14.94
C ILE A 236 -18.05 -8.34 14.87
N HIS A 237 -17.78 -8.87 13.66
CA HIS A 237 -17.35 -10.26 13.51
C HIS A 237 -15.91 -10.50 13.95
N ALA A 238 -15.06 -9.45 13.96
CA ALA A 238 -13.69 -9.56 14.47
C ALA A 238 -13.66 -9.65 15.99
N PHE A 239 -14.40 -8.75 16.64
CA PHE A 239 -14.33 -8.54 18.08
C PHE A 239 -15.49 -9.19 18.83
N GLY A 240 -16.67 -9.27 18.21
CA GLY A 240 -17.90 -9.72 18.86
C GLY A 240 -17.86 -11.20 19.27
N GLY A 241 -17.34 -12.09 18.41
CA GLY A 241 -17.22 -13.51 18.73
C GLY A 241 -16.32 -13.76 19.95
N ILE A 242 -15.13 -13.16 19.94
CA ILE A 242 -14.18 -13.24 21.06
C ILE A 242 -14.77 -12.56 22.31
N GLY A 243 -15.34 -11.37 22.15
CA GLY A 243 -15.97 -10.64 23.24
C GLY A 243 -17.09 -11.42 23.91
N LEU A 244 -17.97 -12.05 23.12
CA LEU A 244 -19.08 -12.85 23.63
C LEU A 244 -18.60 -14.12 24.37
N THR A 245 -17.60 -14.81 23.83
CA THR A 245 -17.03 -15.99 24.50
C THR A 245 -16.37 -15.63 25.83
N MET A 246 -15.59 -14.54 25.88
CA MET A 246 -14.98 -14.06 27.14
C MET A 246 -16.03 -13.62 28.16
N LEU A 247 -17.03 -12.85 27.72
CA LEU A 247 -18.12 -12.41 28.56
C LEU A 247 -18.89 -13.60 29.14
N SER A 248 -19.25 -14.58 28.30
CA SER A 248 -19.94 -15.78 28.74
C SER A 248 -19.13 -16.61 29.73
N ALA A 249 -17.83 -16.78 29.48
CA ALA A 249 -16.94 -17.49 30.40
C ALA A 249 -16.82 -16.76 31.74
N GLY A 250 -16.69 -15.45 31.75
CA GLY A 250 -16.69 -14.65 32.98
C GLY A 250 -17.96 -14.76 33.79
N LEU A 251 -19.11 -14.68 33.10
CA LEU A 251 -20.43 -14.86 33.75
C LEU A 251 -20.63 -16.28 34.31
N LEU A 252 -20.17 -17.32 33.63
CA LEU A 252 -20.19 -18.69 34.11
C LEU A 252 -19.33 -18.86 35.37
N ILE A 253 -18.16 -18.24 35.41
CA ILE A 253 -17.30 -18.21 36.61
C ILE A 253 -18.04 -17.54 37.78
N PHE A 254 -18.69 -16.41 37.56
CA PHE A 254 -19.47 -15.75 38.60
C PHE A 254 -20.63 -16.57 39.07
N LEU A 255 -21.35 -17.24 38.16
CA LEU A 255 -22.43 -18.13 38.49
C LEU A 255 -21.96 -19.32 39.34
N TRP A 256 -20.82 -19.91 38.95
CA TRP A 256 -20.19 -20.98 39.73
C TRP A 256 -19.81 -20.51 41.14
N LEU A 257 -19.12 -19.40 41.28
CA LEU A 257 -18.74 -18.84 42.57
C LEU A 257 -19.95 -18.45 43.44
N PHE A 258 -21.02 -17.99 42.82
CA PHE A 258 -22.26 -17.70 43.50
C PHE A 258 -22.87 -18.96 44.17
N PHE A 259 -22.96 -20.08 43.42
CA PHE A 259 -23.43 -21.33 43.97
C PHE A 259 -22.49 -21.89 45.05
N GLU A 260 -21.17 -21.80 44.87
CA GLU A 260 -20.19 -22.19 45.89
C GLU A 260 -20.39 -21.43 47.21
N LYS A 261 -20.68 -20.16 47.14
CA LYS A 261 -20.94 -19.35 48.33
C LYS A 261 -22.27 -19.69 49.01
N ILE A 262 -23.35 -19.87 48.23
CA ILE A 262 -24.67 -20.08 48.80
C ILE A 262 -24.87 -21.51 49.31
N LEU A 263 -24.43 -22.52 48.55
CA LEU A 263 -24.66 -23.92 48.88
C LEU A 263 -23.66 -24.48 49.88
N PHE A 264 -22.41 -24.01 49.78
CA PHE A 264 -21.29 -24.58 50.58
C PHE A 264 -20.69 -23.60 51.60
N GLY A 265 -21.14 -22.34 51.62
CA GLY A 265 -20.65 -21.32 52.55
C GLY A 265 -19.19 -20.89 52.32
N ASN A 266 -18.57 -21.31 51.23
CA ASN A 266 -17.16 -21.08 50.95
C ASN A 266 -16.84 -19.59 50.76
N GLU A 267 -15.69 -19.12 51.29
CA GLU A 267 -15.21 -17.78 51.00
C GLU A 267 -14.72 -17.69 49.55
N ILE A 268 -15.16 -16.66 48.85
CA ILE A 268 -14.85 -16.44 47.42
C ILE A 268 -13.96 -15.21 47.19
N GLY A 269 -13.85 -14.30 48.17
CA GLY A 269 -13.19 -12.99 48.00
C GLY A 269 -11.69 -13.06 47.70
N THR A 270 -11.01 -14.09 48.20
CA THR A 270 -9.55 -14.29 48.01
C THR A 270 -9.18 -15.21 46.86
N ARG A 271 -10.18 -15.71 46.14
CA ARG A 271 -9.93 -16.68 45.05
C ARG A 271 -9.46 -16.01 43.78
N PRO A 272 -8.34 -16.44 43.17
CA PRO A 272 -7.86 -15.92 41.85
C PRO A 272 -8.92 -16.06 40.75
N LEU A 273 -9.83 -17.05 40.89
CA LEU A 273 -10.94 -17.30 39.97
C LEU A 273 -11.95 -16.14 39.91
N LEU A 274 -12.15 -15.42 41.02
CA LEU A 274 -13.00 -14.22 41.05
C LEU A 274 -12.40 -13.10 40.19
N THR A 275 -11.09 -12.87 40.32
CA THR A 275 -10.36 -11.88 39.53
C THR A 275 -10.38 -12.25 38.06
N LEU A 276 -10.19 -13.53 37.72
CA LEU A 276 -10.26 -14.01 36.35
C LEU A 276 -11.66 -13.79 35.76
N GLY A 277 -12.72 -14.11 36.49
CA GLY A 277 -14.12 -13.87 36.07
C GLY A 277 -14.38 -12.38 35.79
N LEU A 278 -13.87 -11.50 36.68
CA LEU A 278 -13.98 -10.04 36.49
C LEU A 278 -13.24 -9.56 35.23
N LEU A 279 -11.99 -9.98 35.05
CA LEU A 279 -11.21 -9.61 33.87
C LEU A 279 -11.85 -10.10 32.57
N LEU A 280 -12.32 -11.34 32.52
CA LEU A 280 -12.99 -11.87 31.33
C LEU A 280 -14.29 -11.13 31.02
N THR A 281 -15.07 -10.78 32.02
CA THR A 281 -16.33 -10.03 31.85
C THR A 281 -16.03 -8.61 31.33
N LEU A 282 -15.07 -7.91 31.92
CA LEU A 282 -14.69 -6.55 31.51
C LEU A 282 -14.12 -6.54 30.08
N LEU A 283 -13.15 -7.42 29.79
CA LEU A 283 -12.54 -7.52 28.46
C LEU A 283 -13.57 -7.96 27.41
N GLY A 284 -14.44 -8.90 27.72
CA GLY A 284 -15.52 -9.35 26.85
C GLY A 284 -16.48 -8.22 26.49
N THR A 285 -16.93 -7.45 27.48
CA THR A 285 -17.79 -6.27 27.28
C THR A 285 -17.08 -5.20 26.45
N GLN A 286 -15.80 -4.94 26.74
CA GLN A 286 -15.00 -3.95 26.01
C GLN A 286 -14.84 -4.34 24.54
N LEU A 287 -14.55 -5.61 24.23
CA LEU A 287 -14.42 -6.09 22.84
C LEU A 287 -15.76 -6.00 22.09
N LEU A 288 -16.89 -6.29 22.75
CA LEU A 288 -18.22 -6.10 22.16
C LEU A 288 -18.47 -4.62 21.84
N ALA A 289 -18.17 -3.73 22.77
CA ALA A 289 -18.31 -2.29 22.55
C ALA A 289 -17.45 -1.77 21.39
N VAL A 290 -16.18 -2.22 21.30
CA VAL A 290 -15.29 -1.90 20.17
C VAL A 290 -15.86 -2.42 18.84
N GLY A 291 -16.40 -3.63 18.83
CA GLY A 291 -17.03 -4.19 17.63
C GLY A 291 -18.24 -3.39 17.16
N LEU A 292 -19.12 -2.98 18.08
CA LEU A 292 -20.29 -2.14 17.80
C LEU A 292 -19.89 -0.73 17.34
N LEU A 293 -18.94 -0.10 18.01
CA LEU A 293 -18.41 1.20 17.60
C LEU A 293 -17.79 1.15 16.21
N GLY A 294 -17.04 0.09 15.89
CA GLY A 294 -16.50 -0.14 14.57
C GLY A 294 -17.58 -0.21 13.49
N GLU A 295 -18.67 -0.96 13.76
CA GLU A 295 -19.83 -1.05 12.85
C GLU A 295 -20.48 0.32 12.63
N LEU A 296 -20.67 1.09 13.71
CA LEU A 296 -21.23 2.44 13.62
C LEU A 296 -20.33 3.39 12.81
N LEU A 297 -19.00 3.35 13.03
CA LEU A 297 -18.05 4.18 12.30
C LEU A 297 -18.08 3.88 10.79
N ILE A 298 -18.21 2.62 10.40
CA ILE A 298 -18.32 2.25 8.98
C ILE A 298 -19.60 2.78 8.37
N ARG A 299 -20.72 2.72 9.08
CA ARG A 299 -21.99 3.29 8.61
C ARG A 299 -21.89 4.80 8.45
N ILE A 300 -21.35 5.51 9.46
CA ILE A 300 -21.12 6.95 9.40
C ILE A 300 -20.18 7.32 8.24
N TYR A 301 -19.20 6.48 7.91
CA TYR A 301 -18.30 6.72 6.79
C TYR A 301 -18.98 6.58 5.43
N HIS A 302 -19.86 5.59 5.27
CA HIS A 302 -20.49 5.31 3.97
C HIS A 302 -21.80 6.07 3.74
N GLU A 303 -22.68 6.14 4.73
CA GLU A 303 -24.03 6.68 4.54
C GLU A 303 -24.06 8.19 4.24
N PRO A 304 -23.43 9.08 5.04
CA PRO A 304 -23.50 10.52 4.79
C PRO A 304 -22.70 10.98 3.57
N SER A 305 -21.63 10.25 3.22
CA SER A 305 -20.78 10.60 2.08
C SER A 305 -21.27 10.07 0.74
N GLY A 306 -22.35 9.28 0.72
CA GLY A 306 -22.83 8.58 -0.48
C GLY A 306 -21.83 7.56 -1.04
N ARG A 307 -20.81 7.20 -0.26
CA ARG A 307 -19.77 6.24 -0.66
C ARG A 307 -20.35 4.83 -0.67
N LYS A 308 -20.29 4.20 -1.83
CA LYS A 308 -20.81 2.84 -1.98
C LYS A 308 -19.92 1.85 -1.23
N GLN A 309 -20.54 0.90 -0.52
CA GLN A 309 -19.84 -0.21 0.16
C GLN A 309 -19.33 -1.28 -0.82
N TYR A 310 -19.66 -1.15 -2.10
CA TYR A 310 -19.27 -2.07 -3.16
C TYR A 310 -18.52 -1.35 -4.26
N GLN A 311 -17.69 -2.08 -4.95
CA GLN A 311 -17.05 -1.63 -6.18
C GLN A 311 -17.60 -2.39 -7.38
N ILE A 312 -17.88 -1.66 -8.46
CA ILE A 312 -18.32 -2.29 -9.73
C ILE A 312 -17.06 -2.84 -10.39
N LYS A 313 -17.15 -4.10 -10.86
CA LYS A 313 -16.08 -4.73 -11.65
C LYS A 313 -15.70 -3.80 -12.80
N LEU A 314 -14.40 -3.67 -13.07
CA LEU A 314 -13.91 -2.89 -14.21
C LEU A 314 -14.63 -3.39 -15.47
N LYS A 315 -15.31 -2.48 -16.18
CA LYS A 315 -15.90 -2.82 -17.48
C LYS A 315 -14.75 -3.13 -18.44
N LYS A 316 -14.80 -4.29 -19.02
CA LYS A 316 -13.87 -4.74 -20.06
C LYS A 316 -14.38 -4.35 -21.42
#